data_02cc8a1960c683eb8d9baae077c3cad5
#
_entry.id   02cc8a1960c683eb8d9baae077c3cad5
#
_cell.length_a   1.000
_cell.length_b   1.000
_cell.length_c   1.000
_cell.angle_alpha   90.00
_cell.angle_beta   90.00
_cell.angle_gamma   90.00
#
_symmetry.space_group_name_H-M   'P 1'
#
loop_
_entity.id
_entity.type
_entity.pdbx_description
1 polymer ?
#
loop_
_entity_poly.entity_id
_entity_poly.type
_entity_poly.pdbx_seq_one_letter_code
_entity_poly.pdbx_strand_id
1 'polypeptide(L)'
;MKIKAFIYHKRAEKYNDCQDWFGINFQTKRIAISDGMSQSIFPQWWARILVDYYLEKGYFPQDIRPLQEKWQRMLQDEIQRREEEALTNPKRDPWRLKNLLAEKSGAGATLCGLTVEDNEWICECLGDSCVITINHDYTLNIYSSQVGEFSNHPDYFDSFEKGRGKPIRKRVNRDVKAVLIVTDPFAEFFQLNENNLDFIKLRFEELQKLSTHESFLELVERWRDEFGMHNDDSTLVLIEDVSNSEFTVVYQDNLTDLCATETNSKTQQTSQSISQERGVLETKVSSDITNRSEKNYQVQTFEEAKKQFIVAAELMLSFCPDNKRVNKGSIRKWLFDSLTQTIKKFKRK
;
A
#
# COMPACT_ATOMS: atom_id res chain seq x y z
N MET A 1 -14.82 -16.16 -18.10
CA MET A 1 -13.78 -15.65 -17.20
C MET A 1 -14.40 -15.34 -15.84
N LYS A 2 -13.80 -15.80 -14.77
CA LYS A 2 -14.19 -15.48 -13.40
C LYS A 2 -13.16 -14.53 -12.79
N ILE A 3 -13.61 -13.44 -12.22
CA ILE A 3 -12.72 -12.39 -11.71
C ILE A 3 -12.95 -12.23 -10.22
N LYS A 4 -11.85 -12.21 -9.47
CA LYS A 4 -11.82 -11.89 -8.05
C LYS A 4 -10.82 -10.75 -7.85
N ALA A 5 -11.18 -9.75 -7.06
CA ALA A 5 -10.33 -8.59 -6.79
C ALA A 5 -10.28 -8.29 -5.30
N PHE A 6 -9.09 -8.11 -4.78
CA PHE A 6 -8.81 -7.93 -3.37
C PHE A 6 -7.79 -6.81 -3.16
N ILE A 7 -7.91 -6.13 -2.02
CA ILE A 7 -6.98 -5.11 -1.58
C ILE A 7 -6.76 -5.20 -0.07
N TYR A 8 -5.51 -5.10 0.38
CA TYR A 8 -5.15 -5.08 1.78
C TYR A 8 -4.02 -4.10 2.05
N HIS A 9 -4.19 -3.26 3.06
CA HIS A 9 -3.18 -2.30 3.47
C HIS A 9 -1.96 -2.95 4.14
N LYS A 10 -0.85 -2.25 4.18
CA LYS A 10 0.33 -2.70 4.94
C LYS A 10 0.06 -2.72 6.45
N ARG A 11 0.80 -3.55 7.17
CA ARG A 11 0.69 -3.66 8.64
C ARG A 11 0.90 -2.31 9.29
N ALA A 12 0.19 -2.06 10.40
CA ALA A 12 0.18 -0.83 11.17
C ALA A 12 -0.50 0.37 10.48
N GLU A 13 -1.04 0.22 9.29
CA GLU A 13 -1.87 1.21 8.62
C GLU A 13 -3.35 0.81 8.61
N LYS A 14 -4.17 1.54 7.88
CA LYS A 14 -5.61 1.35 7.73
C LYS A 14 -5.99 1.51 6.28
N TYR A 15 -7.22 1.08 5.92
CA TYR A 15 -7.74 1.27 4.57
C TYR A 15 -7.80 2.74 4.12
N ASN A 16 -8.00 3.69 5.05
CA ASN A 16 -7.93 5.13 4.73
C ASN A 16 -6.51 5.60 4.35
N ASP A 17 -5.49 4.87 4.77
CA ASP A 17 -4.08 5.18 4.50
C ASP A 17 -3.54 4.34 3.32
N CYS A 18 -4.30 3.33 2.86
CA CYS A 18 -3.95 2.48 1.73
C CYS A 18 -3.77 3.32 0.46
N GLN A 19 -2.66 3.14 -0.19
CA GLN A 19 -2.21 3.94 -1.34
C GLN A 19 -2.52 3.30 -2.67
N ASP A 20 -2.81 2.00 -2.65
CA ASP A 20 -3.24 1.23 -3.80
C ASP A 20 -4.68 1.58 -4.21
N TRP A 21 -4.94 1.43 -5.51
CA TRP A 21 -6.28 1.49 -6.06
C TRP A 21 -6.43 0.48 -7.18
N PHE A 22 -7.63 -0.09 -7.31
CA PHE A 22 -8.00 -0.93 -8.43
C PHE A 22 -9.42 -0.65 -8.91
N GLY A 23 -9.72 -1.08 -10.13
CA GLY A 23 -11.06 -1.01 -10.65
C GLY A 23 -11.29 -2.00 -11.79
N ILE A 24 -12.57 -2.36 -11.98
CA ILE A 24 -13.04 -3.28 -13.01
C ILE A 24 -14.24 -2.67 -13.71
N ASN A 25 -14.17 -2.55 -15.03
CA ASN A 25 -15.29 -2.16 -15.87
C ASN A 25 -15.74 -3.39 -16.68
N PHE A 26 -16.81 -4.05 -16.23
CA PHE A 26 -17.33 -5.27 -16.87
C PHE A 26 -18.00 -5.01 -18.22
N GLN A 27 -18.51 -3.81 -18.47
CA GLN A 27 -19.13 -3.45 -19.76
C GLN A 27 -18.09 -3.33 -20.86
N THR A 28 -16.96 -2.66 -20.55
CA THR A 28 -15.85 -2.47 -21.49
C THR A 28 -14.77 -3.53 -21.34
N LYS A 29 -14.93 -4.49 -20.43
CA LYS A 29 -13.98 -5.56 -20.11
C LYS A 29 -12.57 -5.04 -19.83
N ARG A 30 -12.46 -4.04 -18.95
CA ARG A 30 -11.19 -3.41 -18.58
C ARG A 30 -10.94 -3.56 -17.10
N ILE A 31 -9.69 -3.75 -16.77
CA ILE A 31 -9.21 -3.88 -15.39
C ILE A 31 -7.99 -2.97 -15.26
N ALA A 32 -7.86 -2.28 -14.15
CA ALA A 32 -6.66 -1.51 -13.85
C ALA A 32 -6.35 -1.52 -12.37
N ILE A 33 -5.06 -1.45 -12.05
CA ILE A 33 -4.52 -1.25 -10.71
C ILE A 33 -3.48 -0.14 -10.74
N SER A 34 -3.28 0.50 -9.61
CA SER A 34 -2.26 1.55 -9.45
C SER A 34 -1.79 1.54 -8.01
N ASP A 35 -0.48 1.56 -7.81
CA ASP A 35 0.20 1.71 -6.53
C ASP A 35 0.67 3.16 -6.38
N GLY A 36 0.28 3.79 -5.29
CA GLY A 36 0.60 5.17 -4.98
C GLY A 36 1.86 5.31 -4.14
N MET A 37 2.82 6.11 -4.57
CA MET A 37 4.12 6.29 -3.91
C MET A 37 3.99 6.84 -2.48
N SER A 38 4.44 6.09 -1.49
CA SER A 38 4.29 6.37 -0.03
C SER A 38 4.81 7.72 0.43
N GLN A 39 5.81 8.31 -0.24
CA GLN A 39 6.39 9.60 0.13
C GLN A 39 5.72 10.80 -0.55
N SER A 40 4.63 10.59 -1.26
CA SER A 40 3.93 11.62 -2.02
C SER A 40 2.64 12.11 -1.33
N ILE A 41 1.99 13.15 -1.89
CA ILE A 41 0.81 13.78 -1.29
C ILE A 41 -0.46 13.15 -1.85
N PHE A 42 -1.28 12.54 -1.00
CA PHE A 42 -2.52 11.88 -1.41
C PHE A 42 -2.33 10.95 -2.61
N PRO A 43 -1.34 10.01 -2.54
CA PRO A 43 -1.05 9.10 -3.65
C PRO A 43 -2.28 8.27 -4.05
N GLN A 44 -3.12 7.86 -3.10
CA GLN A 44 -4.36 7.13 -3.33
C GLN A 44 -5.36 7.90 -4.23
N TRP A 45 -5.38 9.24 -4.19
CA TRP A 45 -6.22 10.03 -5.09
C TRP A 45 -5.70 9.99 -6.52
N TRP A 46 -4.37 10.04 -6.66
CA TRP A 46 -3.72 9.99 -7.95
C TRP A 46 -3.86 8.60 -8.58
N ALA A 47 -3.60 7.54 -7.79
CA ALA A 47 -3.81 6.15 -8.19
C ALA A 47 -5.25 5.93 -8.69
N ARG A 48 -6.24 6.41 -7.95
CA ARG A 48 -7.66 6.34 -8.36
C ARG A 48 -7.93 7.08 -9.67
N ILE A 49 -7.42 8.29 -9.83
CA ILE A 49 -7.61 9.08 -11.07
C ILE A 49 -7.07 8.34 -12.29
N LEU A 50 -5.89 7.71 -12.17
CA LEU A 50 -5.25 6.94 -13.23
C LEU A 50 -6.06 5.68 -13.57
N VAL A 51 -6.50 4.94 -12.57
CA VAL A 51 -7.36 3.75 -12.73
C VAL A 51 -8.67 4.11 -13.41
N ASP A 52 -9.40 5.13 -12.90
CA ASP A 52 -10.66 5.59 -13.47
C ASP A 52 -10.51 5.97 -14.96
N TYR A 53 -9.41 6.66 -15.31
CA TYR A 53 -9.10 7.01 -16.69
C TYR A 53 -8.90 5.78 -17.57
N TYR A 54 -8.11 4.80 -17.12
CA TYR A 54 -7.87 3.59 -17.88
C TYR A 54 -9.16 2.79 -18.11
N LEU A 55 -10.00 2.67 -17.09
CA LEU A 55 -11.29 1.98 -17.19
C LEU A 55 -12.22 2.64 -18.21
N GLU A 56 -12.16 3.97 -18.32
CA GLU A 56 -12.94 4.72 -19.30
C GLU A 56 -12.36 4.59 -20.73
N LYS A 57 -11.04 4.74 -20.89
CA LYS A 57 -10.39 4.88 -22.21
C LYS A 57 -9.83 3.55 -22.77
N GLY A 58 -9.32 2.65 -21.91
CA GLY A 58 -8.68 1.39 -22.29
C GLY A 58 -7.25 1.52 -22.80
N TYR A 59 -6.62 2.67 -22.55
CA TYR A 59 -5.22 2.95 -22.86
C TYR A 59 -4.67 4.04 -21.95
N PHE A 60 -3.34 4.13 -21.88
CA PHE A 60 -2.65 5.13 -21.07
C PHE A 60 -2.81 6.54 -21.65
N PRO A 61 -2.82 7.58 -20.79
CA PRO A 61 -3.00 8.96 -21.26
C PRO A 61 -1.84 9.40 -22.16
N GLN A 62 -2.18 9.87 -23.37
CA GLN A 62 -1.21 10.53 -24.25
C GLN A 62 -0.91 11.94 -23.75
N ASP A 63 -1.91 12.61 -23.18
CA ASP A 63 -1.79 13.87 -22.46
C ASP A 63 -2.27 13.66 -21.02
N ILE A 64 -1.34 13.80 -20.07
CA ILE A 64 -1.60 13.61 -18.65
C ILE A 64 -2.22 14.86 -18.00
N ARG A 65 -2.11 16.05 -18.61
CA ARG A 65 -2.50 17.34 -18.03
C ARG A 65 -3.93 17.40 -17.51
N PRO A 66 -4.95 16.87 -18.20
CA PRO A 66 -6.32 16.89 -17.68
C PRO A 66 -6.48 16.12 -16.36
N LEU A 67 -5.71 15.04 -16.16
CA LEU A 67 -5.70 14.25 -14.93
C LEU A 67 -4.98 14.98 -13.81
N GLN A 68 -3.87 15.64 -14.13
CA GLN A 68 -3.12 16.52 -13.22
C GLN A 68 -4.00 17.67 -12.71
N GLU A 69 -4.72 18.34 -13.60
CA GLU A 69 -5.67 19.39 -13.23
C GLU A 69 -6.79 18.88 -12.33
N LYS A 70 -7.29 17.65 -12.55
CA LYS A 70 -8.28 17.02 -11.68
C LYS A 70 -7.73 16.81 -10.28
N TRP A 71 -6.51 16.25 -10.15
CA TRP A 71 -5.86 16.02 -8.86
C TRP A 71 -5.56 17.33 -8.13
N GLN A 72 -5.05 18.35 -8.85
CA GLN A 72 -4.74 19.66 -8.27
C GLN A 72 -5.98 20.36 -7.76
N ARG A 73 -7.13 20.26 -8.44
CA ARG A 73 -8.40 20.77 -7.95
C ARG A 73 -8.81 20.08 -6.65
N MET A 74 -8.75 18.75 -6.61
CA MET A 74 -9.07 18.00 -5.37
C MET A 74 -8.16 18.44 -4.21
N LEU A 75 -6.87 18.69 -4.45
CA LEU A 75 -5.94 19.20 -3.44
C LEU A 75 -6.32 20.62 -2.99
N GLN A 76 -6.72 21.51 -3.90
CA GLN A 76 -7.18 22.85 -3.58
C GLN A 76 -8.46 22.83 -2.72
N ASP A 77 -9.43 21.99 -3.08
CA ASP A 77 -10.66 21.78 -2.32
C ASP A 77 -10.35 21.29 -0.89
N GLU A 78 -9.42 20.36 -0.75
CA GLU A 78 -8.99 19.87 0.58
C GLU A 78 -8.27 20.95 1.40
N ILE A 79 -7.43 21.77 0.78
CA ILE A 79 -6.80 22.91 1.43
C ILE A 79 -7.88 23.88 1.94
N GLN A 80 -8.84 24.26 1.10
CA GLN A 80 -9.93 25.14 1.49
C GLN A 80 -10.75 24.56 2.66
N ARG A 81 -11.12 23.29 2.58
CA ARG A 81 -11.85 22.60 3.67
C ARG A 81 -11.08 22.66 4.99
N ARG A 82 -9.76 22.45 4.97
CA ARG A 82 -8.93 22.54 6.18
C ARG A 82 -8.76 23.97 6.69
N GLU A 83 -8.73 24.95 5.80
CA GLU A 83 -8.72 26.37 6.20
C GLU A 83 -10.00 26.73 6.97
N GLU A 84 -11.16 26.28 6.49
CA GLU A 84 -12.45 26.48 7.18
C GLU A 84 -12.46 25.79 8.56
N GLU A 85 -11.93 24.57 8.67
CA GLU A 85 -11.78 23.88 9.95
C GLU A 85 -10.78 24.61 10.88
N ALA A 86 -9.75 25.25 10.35
CA ALA A 86 -8.74 25.98 11.12
C ALA A 86 -9.31 27.23 11.78
N LEU A 87 -10.42 27.79 11.29
CA LEU A 87 -11.12 28.90 11.96
C LEU A 87 -11.57 28.53 13.38
N THR A 88 -11.95 27.27 13.60
CA THR A 88 -12.37 26.75 14.91
C THR A 88 -11.26 25.96 15.62
N ASN A 89 -10.31 25.40 14.88
CA ASN A 89 -9.19 24.63 15.40
C ASN A 89 -7.88 24.97 14.66
N PRO A 90 -7.10 25.96 15.15
CA PRO A 90 -5.87 26.41 14.48
C PRO A 90 -4.81 25.32 14.25
N LYS A 91 -4.87 24.19 14.99
CA LYS A 91 -3.96 23.04 14.76
C LYS A 91 -4.20 22.33 13.43
N ARG A 92 -5.33 22.63 12.75
CA ARG A 92 -5.70 22.07 11.47
C ARG A 92 -5.33 22.94 10.27
N ASP A 93 -4.59 24.05 10.49
CA ASP A 93 -4.09 24.91 9.41
C ASP A 93 -3.33 24.07 8.37
N PRO A 94 -3.69 24.12 7.08
CA PRO A 94 -3.10 23.33 6.01
C PRO A 94 -1.78 23.91 5.48
N TRP A 95 -1.04 24.71 6.26
CA TRP A 95 0.19 25.36 5.83
C TRP A 95 1.16 24.44 5.10
N ARG A 96 1.28 23.16 5.55
CA ARG A 96 2.13 22.16 4.91
C ARG A 96 1.63 21.83 3.50
N LEU A 97 0.34 21.62 3.31
CA LEU A 97 -0.24 21.32 1.98
C LEU A 97 -0.08 22.50 1.03
N LYS A 98 -0.25 23.73 1.53
CA LYS A 98 -0.03 24.96 0.74
C LYS A 98 1.41 25.08 0.26
N ASN A 99 2.38 24.80 1.14
CA ASN A 99 3.80 24.83 0.78
C ASN A 99 4.10 23.77 -0.29
N LEU A 100 3.63 22.54 -0.10
CA LEU A 100 3.84 21.44 -1.06
C LEU A 100 3.21 21.75 -2.43
N LEU A 101 2.02 22.37 -2.44
CA LEU A 101 1.39 22.85 -3.68
C LEU A 101 2.23 23.95 -4.35
N ALA A 102 2.76 24.90 -3.58
CA ALA A 102 3.62 25.97 -4.10
C ALA A 102 4.95 25.43 -4.66
N GLU A 103 5.50 24.40 -4.04
CA GLU A 103 6.71 23.70 -4.47
C GLU A 103 6.46 22.72 -5.62
N LYS A 104 5.20 22.55 -6.07
CA LYS A 104 4.76 21.54 -7.04
C LYS A 104 5.16 20.11 -6.64
N SER A 105 5.21 19.85 -5.34
CA SER A 105 5.40 18.52 -4.81
C SER A 105 4.06 17.78 -4.88
N GLY A 106 3.98 16.79 -5.74
CA GLY A 106 2.73 16.10 -6.06
C GLY A 106 2.64 14.66 -5.57
N ALA A 107 1.77 13.94 -6.22
CA ALA A 107 1.61 12.50 -6.07
C ALA A 107 2.27 11.77 -7.24
N GLY A 108 2.94 10.66 -6.93
CA GLY A 108 3.38 9.68 -7.92
C GLY A 108 2.57 8.40 -7.78
N ALA A 109 2.32 7.70 -8.89
CA ALA A 109 1.74 6.36 -8.85
C ALA A 109 2.11 5.57 -10.11
N THR A 110 2.22 4.25 -9.94
CA THR A 110 2.31 3.28 -11.03
C THR A 110 0.96 3.15 -11.73
N LEU A 111 0.92 2.48 -12.84
CA LEU A 111 -0.36 2.08 -13.47
C LEU A 111 -0.16 0.80 -14.25
N CYS A 112 -1.02 -0.18 -14.00
CA CYS A 112 -1.09 -1.39 -14.77
C CYS A 112 -2.54 -1.63 -15.20
N GLY A 113 -2.79 -1.78 -16.50
CA GLY A 113 -4.11 -1.97 -17.05
C GLY A 113 -4.18 -3.16 -18.01
N LEU A 114 -5.32 -3.83 -18.03
CA LEU A 114 -5.64 -4.90 -18.95
C LEU A 114 -6.96 -4.60 -19.66
N THR A 115 -6.92 -4.59 -21.00
CA THR A 115 -8.12 -4.53 -21.85
C THR A 115 -8.33 -5.90 -22.48
N VAL A 116 -9.54 -6.45 -22.30
CA VAL A 116 -9.93 -7.77 -22.78
C VAL A 116 -10.80 -7.59 -24.02
N GLU A 117 -10.22 -7.81 -25.19
CA GLU A 117 -10.92 -7.82 -26.47
C GLU A 117 -11.19 -9.25 -26.94
N ASP A 118 -12.15 -9.44 -27.85
CA ASP A 118 -12.58 -10.79 -28.25
C ASP A 118 -11.43 -11.65 -28.82
N ASN A 119 -10.50 -11.02 -29.53
CA ASN A 119 -9.40 -11.73 -30.18
C ASN A 119 -8.03 -11.50 -29.51
N GLU A 120 -7.89 -10.50 -28.67
CA GLU A 120 -6.61 -10.20 -28.00
C GLU A 120 -6.82 -9.55 -26.63
N TRP A 121 -5.86 -9.79 -25.76
CA TRP A 121 -5.75 -9.12 -24.48
C TRP A 121 -4.54 -8.21 -24.54
N ILE A 122 -4.73 -6.97 -24.15
CA ILE A 122 -3.68 -5.96 -24.20
C ILE A 122 -3.44 -5.46 -22.80
N CYS A 123 -2.21 -5.61 -22.30
CA CYS A 123 -1.77 -4.95 -21.09
C CYS A 123 -0.93 -3.71 -21.41
N GLU A 124 -1.08 -2.70 -20.55
CA GLU A 124 -0.22 -1.52 -20.50
C GLU A 124 0.27 -1.38 -19.06
N CYS A 125 1.59 -1.23 -18.87
CA CYS A 125 2.18 -1.11 -17.53
C CYS A 125 3.21 0.01 -17.50
N LEU A 126 3.20 0.78 -16.41
CA LEU A 126 4.23 1.74 -16.02
C LEU A 126 4.51 1.56 -14.53
N GLY A 127 5.76 1.24 -14.19
CA GLY A 127 6.18 0.92 -12.83
C GLY A 127 6.35 -0.59 -12.62
N ASP A 128 6.31 -1.00 -11.39
CA ASP A 128 6.51 -2.36 -10.89
C ASP A 128 5.22 -3.14 -10.65
N SER A 129 4.06 -2.46 -10.64
CA SER A 129 2.78 -3.15 -10.82
C SER A 129 2.74 -3.87 -12.15
N CYS A 130 2.25 -5.11 -12.19
CA CYS A 130 2.38 -5.94 -13.38
C CYS A 130 1.17 -6.85 -13.67
N VAL A 131 1.14 -7.35 -14.91
CA VAL A 131 0.32 -8.49 -15.30
C VAL A 131 1.21 -9.73 -15.29
N ILE A 132 0.75 -10.81 -14.64
CA ILE A 132 1.41 -12.11 -14.60
C ILE A 132 0.47 -13.13 -15.24
N THR A 133 0.94 -13.89 -16.22
CA THR A 133 0.21 -15.06 -16.71
C THR A 133 0.81 -16.32 -16.11
N ILE A 134 -0.07 -17.21 -15.64
CA ILE A 134 0.32 -18.55 -15.15
C ILE A 134 -0.03 -19.54 -16.27
N ASN A 135 1.00 -20.14 -16.87
CA ASN A 135 0.83 -21.12 -17.92
C ASN A 135 0.32 -22.46 -17.38
N HIS A 136 -0.09 -23.37 -18.26
CA HIS A 136 -0.63 -24.68 -17.88
C HIS A 136 0.39 -25.55 -17.13
N ASP A 137 1.67 -25.35 -17.37
CA ASP A 137 2.80 -25.98 -16.68
C ASP A 137 3.31 -25.20 -15.45
N TYR A 138 2.59 -24.14 -15.04
CA TYR A 138 2.92 -23.23 -13.93
C TYR A 138 4.13 -22.33 -14.16
N THR A 139 4.70 -22.27 -15.35
CA THR A 139 5.64 -21.21 -15.71
C THR A 139 4.95 -19.88 -15.77
N LEU A 140 5.68 -18.78 -15.51
CA LEU A 140 5.15 -17.42 -15.49
C LEU A 140 5.63 -16.62 -16.69
N ASN A 141 4.77 -15.70 -17.19
CA ASN A 141 5.22 -14.56 -17.99
C ASN A 141 4.82 -13.30 -17.25
N ILE A 142 5.77 -12.42 -16.96
CA ILE A 142 5.58 -11.19 -16.22
C ILE A 142 5.66 -10.01 -17.20
N TYR A 143 4.63 -9.18 -17.22
CA TYR A 143 4.52 -7.99 -18.06
C TYR A 143 4.59 -6.76 -17.15
N SER A 144 5.74 -6.10 -17.10
CA SER A 144 6.00 -4.87 -16.35
C SER A 144 6.89 -3.96 -17.19
N SER A 145 6.86 -2.65 -16.96
CA SER A 145 7.83 -1.73 -17.55
C SER A 145 9.20 -1.83 -16.89
N GLN A 146 9.24 -2.34 -15.67
CA GLN A 146 10.45 -2.64 -14.92
C GLN A 146 10.61 -4.16 -14.77
N VAL A 147 11.42 -4.76 -15.63
CA VAL A 147 11.73 -6.19 -15.59
C VAL A 147 13.05 -6.38 -14.85
N GLY A 148 13.04 -7.16 -13.76
CA GLY A 148 14.23 -7.71 -13.13
C GLY A 148 14.68 -7.10 -11.82
N GLU A 149 14.35 -5.86 -11.51
CA GLU A 149 14.71 -5.24 -10.22
C GLU A 149 13.53 -4.46 -9.64
N PHE A 150 12.92 -4.99 -8.57
CA PHE A 150 12.05 -4.19 -7.72
C PHE A 150 12.94 -3.20 -6.95
N SER A 151 12.76 -1.91 -7.20
CA SER A 151 13.52 -0.86 -6.55
C SER A 151 12.56 0.05 -5.80
N ASN A 152 13.01 0.68 -4.71
CA ASN A 152 12.23 1.71 -4.00
C ASN A 152 11.95 2.96 -4.87
N HIS A 153 12.22 2.91 -6.16
CA HIS A 153 12.06 4.01 -7.10
C HIS A 153 11.45 3.50 -8.42
N PRO A 154 10.20 3.06 -8.42
CA PRO A 154 9.52 2.62 -9.65
C PRO A 154 9.39 3.76 -10.68
N ASP A 155 9.13 3.39 -11.92
CA ASP A 155 8.62 4.31 -12.93
C ASP A 155 7.17 4.68 -12.59
N TYR A 156 6.76 5.93 -12.79
CA TYR A 156 5.48 6.44 -12.32
C TYR A 156 4.93 7.59 -13.16
N PHE A 157 3.63 7.81 -13.09
CA PHE A 157 2.97 9.05 -13.50
C PHE A 157 2.98 10.05 -12.34
N ASP A 158 3.28 11.33 -12.66
CA ASP A 158 3.34 12.41 -11.68
C ASP A 158 2.16 13.37 -11.84
N SER A 159 1.64 13.88 -10.71
CA SER A 159 0.48 14.78 -10.69
C SER A 159 0.81 16.25 -11.00
N PHE A 160 2.07 16.59 -11.19
CA PHE A 160 2.54 17.93 -11.64
C PHE A 160 3.42 17.86 -12.88
N GLU A 161 4.28 16.85 -12.97
CA GLU A 161 5.27 16.71 -14.01
C GLU A 161 4.97 15.52 -14.93
N LYS A 162 5.88 15.22 -15.83
CA LYS A 162 5.70 14.10 -16.77
C LYS A 162 5.76 12.73 -16.10
N GLY A 163 6.38 12.66 -14.90
CA GLY A 163 6.71 11.41 -14.26
C GLY A 163 8.01 10.80 -14.81
N ARG A 164 8.24 9.52 -14.50
CA ARG A 164 9.46 8.79 -14.86
C ARG A 164 9.13 7.51 -15.62
N GLY A 165 10.01 7.12 -16.53
CA GLY A 165 9.92 5.86 -17.25
C GLY A 165 9.15 5.91 -18.56
N LYS A 166 9.00 4.74 -19.16
CA LYS A 166 8.26 4.55 -20.42
C LYS A 166 7.30 3.39 -20.26
N PRO A 167 5.99 3.61 -20.51
CA PRO A 167 5.02 2.53 -20.46
C PRO A 167 5.32 1.48 -21.53
N ILE A 168 5.02 0.25 -21.21
CA ILE A 168 4.96 -0.84 -22.19
C ILE A 168 3.52 -1.07 -22.58
N ARG A 169 3.32 -1.55 -23.83
CA ARG A 169 2.05 -2.10 -24.32
C ARG A 169 2.34 -3.46 -24.96
N LYS A 170 1.72 -4.51 -24.44
CA LYS A 170 1.98 -5.90 -24.86
C LYS A 170 0.67 -6.67 -25.05
N ARG A 171 0.70 -7.62 -25.99
CA ARG A 171 -0.35 -8.65 -26.08
C ARG A 171 -0.09 -9.71 -25.02
N VAL A 172 -1.15 -10.09 -24.31
CA VAL A 172 -1.13 -11.14 -23.29
C VAL A 172 -1.61 -12.43 -23.92
N ASN A 173 -0.88 -13.51 -23.68
CA ASN A 173 -1.31 -14.83 -24.13
C ASN A 173 -2.60 -15.24 -23.41
N ARG A 174 -3.57 -15.76 -24.13
CA ARG A 174 -4.86 -16.24 -23.62
C ARG A 174 -4.88 -17.75 -23.36
N ASP A 175 -3.94 -18.50 -23.96
CA ASP A 175 -3.78 -19.93 -23.70
C ASP A 175 -2.96 -20.12 -22.43
N VAL A 176 -3.59 -19.76 -21.30
CA VAL A 176 -2.99 -19.78 -19.97
C VAL A 176 -4.02 -20.25 -18.95
N LYS A 177 -3.54 -20.72 -17.83
CA LYS A 177 -4.35 -21.21 -16.72
C LYS A 177 -5.07 -20.06 -16.00
N ALA A 178 -4.36 -18.94 -15.77
CA ALA A 178 -4.88 -17.77 -15.10
C ALA A 178 -4.06 -16.51 -15.47
N VAL A 179 -4.66 -15.36 -15.20
CA VAL A 179 -3.98 -14.05 -15.25
C VAL A 179 -4.13 -13.36 -13.91
N LEU A 180 -3.03 -12.84 -13.38
CA LEU A 180 -2.98 -11.99 -12.21
C LEU A 180 -2.65 -10.56 -12.65
N ILE A 181 -3.28 -9.57 -12.01
CA ILE A 181 -2.88 -8.17 -12.11
C ILE A 181 -2.60 -7.74 -10.67
N VAL A 182 -1.36 -7.31 -10.39
CA VAL A 182 -0.85 -7.22 -9.01
C VAL A 182 0.02 -5.98 -8.81
N THR A 183 0.02 -5.47 -7.57
CA THR A 183 1.01 -4.50 -7.09
C THR A 183 2.30 -5.18 -6.65
N ASP A 184 3.32 -4.39 -6.34
CA ASP A 184 4.70 -4.82 -6.13
C ASP A 184 4.88 -5.96 -5.12
N PRO A 185 4.19 -6.06 -3.94
CA PRO A 185 4.43 -7.17 -3.03
C PRO A 185 4.16 -8.55 -3.65
N PHE A 186 3.08 -8.65 -4.44
CA PHE A 186 2.78 -9.88 -5.17
C PHE A 186 3.71 -10.08 -6.37
N ALA A 187 4.02 -9.01 -7.10
CA ALA A 187 4.88 -9.05 -8.27
C ALA A 187 6.28 -9.57 -7.90
N GLU A 188 6.91 -8.97 -6.88
CA GLU A 188 8.19 -9.39 -6.33
C GLU A 188 8.14 -10.84 -5.82
N PHE A 189 7.10 -11.17 -5.04
CA PHE A 189 6.94 -12.51 -4.47
C PHE A 189 6.88 -13.61 -5.52
N PHE A 190 6.16 -13.40 -6.61
CA PHE A 190 6.10 -14.37 -7.71
C PHE A 190 7.39 -14.38 -8.54
N GLN A 191 7.99 -13.21 -8.81
CA GLN A 191 9.22 -13.12 -9.59
C GLN A 191 10.41 -13.79 -8.87
N LEU A 192 10.60 -13.58 -7.59
CA LEU A 192 11.67 -14.23 -6.81
C LEU A 192 11.56 -15.76 -6.80
N ASN A 193 10.36 -16.29 -7.03
CA ASN A 193 10.08 -17.72 -7.02
C ASN A 193 9.73 -18.29 -8.42
N GLU A 194 9.92 -17.53 -9.50
CA GLU A 194 9.48 -17.92 -10.85
C GLU A 194 10.03 -19.26 -11.35
N ASN A 195 11.22 -19.65 -10.88
CA ASN A 195 11.87 -20.92 -11.24
C ASN A 195 11.45 -22.09 -10.34
N ASN A 196 10.59 -21.89 -9.34
CA ASN A 196 10.08 -22.93 -8.45
C ASN A 196 8.62 -23.27 -8.80
N LEU A 197 8.43 -24.16 -9.75
CA LEU A 197 7.10 -24.51 -10.28
C LEU A 197 6.16 -25.08 -9.21
N ASP A 198 6.68 -25.86 -8.26
CA ASP A 198 5.88 -26.40 -7.15
C ASP A 198 5.41 -25.29 -6.22
N PHE A 199 6.25 -24.31 -5.96
CA PHE A 199 5.89 -23.13 -5.19
C PHE A 199 4.77 -22.34 -5.90
N ILE A 200 4.95 -22.05 -7.18
CA ILE A 200 3.95 -21.31 -7.98
C ILE A 200 2.61 -22.06 -7.99
N LYS A 201 2.65 -23.39 -8.21
CA LYS A 201 1.46 -24.22 -8.19
C LYS A 201 0.72 -24.13 -6.87
N LEU A 202 1.42 -24.30 -5.73
CA LEU A 202 0.80 -24.25 -4.40
C LEU A 202 0.22 -22.87 -4.11
N ARG A 203 0.95 -21.80 -4.42
CA ARG A 203 0.45 -20.41 -4.21
C ARG A 203 -0.77 -20.12 -5.08
N PHE A 204 -0.76 -20.56 -6.34
CA PHE A 204 -1.90 -20.41 -7.22
C PHE A 204 -3.14 -21.18 -6.69
N GLU A 205 -2.97 -22.42 -6.22
CA GLU A 205 -4.06 -23.20 -5.61
C GLU A 205 -4.64 -22.53 -4.36
N GLU A 206 -3.85 -21.77 -3.61
CA GLU A 206 -4.32 -20.95 -2.49
C GLU A 206 -5.13 -19.75 -2.99
N LEU A 207 -4.65 -19.03 -4.01
CA LEU A 207 -5.38 -17.91 -4.62
C LEU A 207 -6.75 -18.36 -5.17
N GLN A 208 -6.81 -19.54 -5.77
CA GLN A 208 -8.07 -20.08 -6.31
C GLN A 208 -9.15 -20.28 -5.22
N LYS A 209 -8.75 -20.58 -3.98
CA LYS A 209 -9.65 -20.79 -2.84
C LYS A 209 -10.19 -19.50 -2.24
N LEU A 210 -9.64 -18.36 -2.59
CA LEU A 210 -10.11 -17.07 -2.09
C LEU A 210 -11.55 -16.83 -2.49
N SER A 211 -12.37 -16.42 -1.54
CA SER A 211 -13.80 -16.16 -1.75
C SER A 211 -14.32 -14.96 -0.95
N THR A 212 -13.58 -14.49 0.05
CA THR A 212 -13.95 -13.36 0.91
C THR A 212 -12.74 -12.51 1.20
N HIS A 213 -12.97 -11.29 1.67
CA HIS A 213 -11.93 -10.38 2.12
C HIS A 213 -11.08 -11.00 3.25
N GLU A 214 -11.73 -11.60 4.25
CA GLU A 214 -11.05 -12.20 5.40
C GLU A 214 -10.09 -13.31 4.96
N SER A 215 -10.50 -14.15 4.01
CA SER A 215 -9.63 -15.22 3.47
C SER A 215 -8.41 -14.65 2.76
N PHE A 216 -8.54 -13.47 2.15
CA PHE A 216 -7.43 -12.77 1.52
C PHE A 216 -6.46 -12.18 2.57
N LEU A 217 -6.98 -11.54 3.63
CA LEU A 217 -6.17 -11.05 4.73
C LEU A 217 -5.32 -12.17 5.35
N GLU A 218 -5.97 -13.28 5.73
CA GLU A 218 -5.29 -14.44 6.31
C GLU A 218 -4.20 -14.99 5.40
N LEU A 219 -4.45 -15.02 4.07
CA LEU A 219 -3.47 -15.46 3.10
C LEU A 219 -2.26 -14.51 3.05
N VAL A 220 -2.49 -13.21 2.90
CA VAL A 220 -1.42 -12.21 2.79
C VAL A 220 -0.58 -12.18 4.07
N GLU A 221 -1.22 -12.17 5.26
CA GLU A 221 -0.50 -12.20 6.52
C GLU A 221 0.38 -13.46 6.66
N ARG A 222 -0.16 -14.63 6.29
CA ARG A 222 0.61 -15.86 6.29
C ARG A 222 1.78 -15.82 5.30
N TRP A 223 1.59 -15.26 4.09
CA TRP A 223 2.67 -15.14 3.11
C TRP A 223 3.75 -14.17 3.57
N ARG A 224 3.39 -13.10 4.27
CA ARG A 224 4.33 -12.17 4.91
C ARG A 224 5.14 -12.86 6.01
N ASP A 225 4.50 -13.66 6.86
CA ASP A 225 5.15 -14.29 8.02
C ASP A 225 5.97 -15.52 7.67
N GLU A 226 5.47 -16.38 6.77
CA GLU A 226 6.06 -17.69 6.50
C GLU A 226 6.92 -17.72 5.24
N PHE A 227 6.63 -16.87 4.25
CA PHE A 227 7.27 -16.95 2.94
C PHE A 227 8.00 -15.67 2.53
N GLY A 228 8.07 -14.66 3.40
CA GLY A 228 8.85 -13.45 3.18
C GLY A 228 8.26 -12.49 2.14
N MET A 229 6.94 -12.52 1.91
CA MET A 229 6.27 -11.51 1.10
C MET A 229 6.44 -10.14 1.73
N HIS A 230 6.76 -9.13 0.93
CA HIS A 230 7.02 -7.78 1.42
C HIS A 230 5.78 -7.18 2.11
N ASN A 231 6.01 -6.40 3.19
CA ASN A 231 4.93 -5.74 3.91
C ASN A 231 4.65 -4.36 3.33
N ASP A 232 3.86 -4.31 2.27
CA ASP A 232 3.31 -3.08 1.69
C ASP A 232 1.84 -3.28 1.31
N ASP A 233 1.19 -2.20 0.85
CA ASP A 233 -0.17 -2.29 0.33
C ASP A 233 -0.22 -3.37 -0.76
N SER A 234 -1.23 -4.21 -0.73
CA SER A 234 -1.24 -5.45 -1.52
C SER A 234 -2.54 -5.57 -2.29
N THR A 235 -2.48 -5.40 -3.60
CA THR A 235 -3.64 -5.50 -4.49
C THR A 235 -3.48 -6.67 -5.45
N LEU A 236 -4.54 -7.46 -5.58
CA LEU A 236 -4.62 -8.62 -6.47
C LEU A 236 -5.92 -8.63 -7.25
N VAL A 237 -5.83 -8.74 -8.57
CA VAL A 237 -6.96 -9.17 -9.41
C VAL A 237 -6.61 -10.51 -10.04
N LEU A 238 -7.37 -11.54 -9.72
CA LEU A 238 -7.24 -12.89 -10.26
C LEU A 238 -8.31 -13.13 -11.34
N ILE A 239 -7.87 -13.57 -12.52
CA ILE A 239 -8.73 -13.95 -13.64
C ILE A 239 -8.55 -15.44 -13.91
N GLU A 240 -9.62 -16.20 -13.70
CA GLU A 240 -9.72 -17.64 -13.97
C GLU A 240 -10.64 -17.91 -15.16
N ASP A 241 -10.67 -19.14 -15.66
CA ASP A 241 -11.48 -19.55 -16.81
C ASP A 241 -11.27 -18.64 -18.03
N VAL A 242 -10.01 -18.38 -18.34
CA VAL A 242 -9.56 -17.40 -19.38
C VAL A 242 -10.15 -17.70 -20.75
N SER A 243 -10.40 -18.96 -21.08
CA SER A 243 -11.02 -19.40 -22.34
C SER A 243 -12.51 -19.02 -22.46
N ASN A 244 -13.20 -18.74 -21.34
CA ASN A 244 -14.61 -18.35 -21.36
C ASN A 244 -14.73 -16.88 -21.81
N SER A 245 -15.62 -16.58 -22.75
CA SER A 245 -15.87 -15.22 -23.24
C SER A 245 -16.72 -14.37 -22.28
N GLU A 246 -17.44 -15.00 -21.35
CA GLU A 246 -18.24 -14.30 -20.35
C GLU A 246 -17.33 -13.70 -19.27
N PHE A 247 -17.45 -12.38 -19.07
CA PHE A 247 -16.67 -11.62 -18.09
C PHE A 247 -17.50 -11.45 -16.81
N THR A 248 -17.24 -12.30 -15.81
CA THR A 248 -18.04 -12.35 -14.58
C THR A 248 -17.20 -12.00 -13.37
N VAL A 249 -17.56 -10.92 -12.66
CA VAL A 249 -16.97 -10.60 -11.35
C VAL A 249 -17.62 -11.48 -10.29
N VAL A 250 -16.84 -12.41 -9.73
CA VAL A 250 -17.28 -13.34 -8.68
C VAL A 250 -17.17 -12.71 -7.32
N TYR A 251 -16.09 -11.93 -7.11
CA TYR A 251 -15.82 -11.21 -5.88
C TYR A 251 -15.02 -9.93 -6.16
N GLN A 252 -15.35 -8.89 -5.43
CA GLN A 252 -14.58 -7.62 -5.49
C GLN A 252 -14.69 -6.90 -4.15
N ASP A 253 -13.54 -6.55 -3.59
CA ASP A 253 -13.47 -5.66 -2.43
C ASP A 253 -13.97 -4.26 -2.80
N ASN A 254 -14.63 -3.62 -1.85
CA ASN A 254 -15.01 -2.21 -1.95
C ASN A 254 -14.24 -1.41 -0.89
N LEU A 255 -13.22 -0.67 -1.33
CA LEU A 255 -12.37 0.10 -0.43
C LEU A 255 -13.17 1.13 0.39
N THR A 256 -14.25 1.70 -0.15
CA THR A 256 -15.13 2.63 0.58
C THR A 256 -15.82 1.93 1.75
N ASP A 257 -16.30 0.70 1.55
CA ASP A 257 -16.95 -0.07 2.60
C ASP A 257 -15.94 -0.54 3.65
N LEU A 258 -14.73 -0.93 3.23
CA LEU A 258 -13.63 -1.30 4.13
C LEU A 258 -13.23 -0.12 5.03
N CYS A 259 -13.06 1.07 4.47
CA CYS A 259 -12.81 2.30 5.22
C CYS A 259 -13.93 2.62 6.24
N ALA A 260 -15.19 2.45 5.85
CA ALA A 260 -16.35 2.71 6.70
C ALA A 260 -16.43 1.71 7.88
N THR A 261 -16.11 0.46 7.65
CA THR A 261 -16.12 -0.60 8.67
C THR A 261 -15.10 -0.34 9.76
N GLU A 262 -13.89 0.07 9.41
CA GLU A 262 -12.85 0.45 10.39
C GLU A 262 -13.24 1.66 11.24
N THR A 263 -13.92 2.62 10.66
CA THR A 263 -14.38 3.82 11.38
C THR A 263 -15.45 3.46 12.42
N ASN A 264 -16.40 2.58 12.07
CA ASN A 264 -17.48 2.16 12.94
C ASN A 264 -17.02 1.28 14.11
N SER A 265 -16.03 0.41 13.90
CA SER A 265 -15.47 -0.44 14.96
C SER A 265 -14.84 0.38 16.09
N LYS A 266 -14.22 1.52 15.79
CA LYS A 266 -13.69 2.43 16.82
C LYS A 266 -14.78 3.13 17.62
N THR A 267 -15.87 3.53 16.98
CA THR A 267 -16.99 4.20 17.67
C THR A 267 -17.65 3.23 18.65
N GLN A 268 -17.76 1.95 18.33
CA GLN A 268 -18.30 0.93 19.24
C GLN A 268 -17.35 0.62 20.40
N GLN A 269 -16.04 0.54 20.19
CA GLN A 269 -15.06 0.35 21.26
C GLN A 269 -15.02 1.55 22.22
N THR A 270 -15.09 2.78 21.69
CA THR A 270 -15.17 4.00 22.51
C THR A 270 -16.49 4.09 23.29
N SER A 271 -17.59 3.63 22.70
CA SER A 271 -18.90 3.59 23.38
C SER A 271 -18.96 2.51 24.46
N GLN A 272 -18.32 1.37 24.28
CA GLN A 272 -18.21 0.32 25.31
C GLN A 272 -17.28 0.72 26.46
N SER A 273 -16.18 1.42 26.19
CA SER A 273 -15.33 1.96 27.27
C SER A 273 -16.05 3.04 28.10
N ILE A 274 -16.82 3.93 27.46
CA ILE A 274 -17.60 4.97 28.15
C ILE A 274 -18.78 4.36 28.96
N SER A 275 -19.40 3.27 28.47
CA SER A 275 -20.47 2.58 29.21
C SER A 275 -19.92 1.74 30.40
N GLN A 276 -18.70 1.23 30.32
CA GLN A 276 -18.03 0.59 31.46
C GLN A 276 -17.58 1.60 32.53
N GLU A 277 -17.15 2.81 32.16
CA GLU A 277 -16.81 3.87 33.14
C GLU A 277 -18.04 4.43 33.89
N ARG A 278 -19.24 4.41 33.30
CA ARG A 278 -20.47 4.84 33.99
C ARG A 278 -21.04 3.80 35.00
N GLY A 279 -20.64 2.53 34.86
CA GLY A 279 -21.09 1.44 35.77
C GLY A 279 -20.27 1.28 37.06
N VAL A 280 -19.15 2.00 37.25
CA VAL A 280 -18.21 1.82 38.35
C VAL A 280 -18.20 2.97 39.35
N LEU A 281 -19.25 3.81 39.39
CA LEU A 281 -19.34 4.89 40.39
C LEU A 281 -20.00 4.49 41.68
N GLU A 282 -20.22 3.19 41.96
CA GLU A 282 -20.73 2.66 43.22
C GLU A 282 -19.91 1.47 43.76
N THR A 283 -18.58 1.59 43.82
CA THR A 283 -17.80 0.82 44.84
C THR A 283 -16.43 1.47 44.99
N LYS A 284 -16.29 2.34 45.98
CA LYS A 284 -14.98 2.68 46.56
C LYS A 284 -14.44 1.46 47.26
N VAL A 285 -13.31 0.94 46.77
CA VAL A 285 -12.14 0.34 47.45
C VAL A 285 -11.36 -0.50 46.45
N SER A 286 -10.27 0.03 45.95
CA SER A 286 -8.96 -0.57 45.56
C SER A 286 -8.34 0.14 44.34
N SER A 287 -7.83 1.36 44.57
CA SER A 287 -7.19 2.19 43.54
C SER A 287 -5.65 2.10 43.51
N ASP A 288 -5.02 1.13 44.19
CA ASP A 288 -3.55 1.13 44.29
C ASP A 288 -2.81 0.04 43.51
N ILE A 289 -3.51 -0.86 42.78
CA ILE A 289 -2.87 -2.01 42.11
C ILE A 289 -2.70 -1.78 40.60
N THR A 290 -3.59 -1.01 39.95
CA THR A 290 -3.56 -0.79 38.48
C THR A 290 -2.47 0.19 38.03
N ASN A 291 -2.16 1.19 38.83
CA ASN A 291 -1.11 2.20 38.48
C ASN A 291 0.33 1.66 38.53
N ARG A 292 0.57 0.49 39.16
CA ARG A 292 1.89 -0.16 39.19
C ARG A 292 2.16 -1.04 37.96
N SER A 293 1.13 -1.64 37.38
CA SER A 293 1.29 -2.54 36.23
C SER A 293 1.51 -1.77 34.90
N GLU A 294 0.80 -0.67 34.66
CA GLU A 294 0.99 0.14 33.46
C GLU A 294 2.34 0.87 33.41
N LYS A 295 2.82 1.37 34.57
CA LYS A 295 4.17 1.96 34.64
C LYS A 295 5.27 0.92 34.41
N ASN A 296 5.11 -0.30 34.86
CA ASN A 296 6.09 -1.36 34.62
C ASN A 296 6.07 -1.85 33.16
N TYR A 297 4.92 -1.88 32.50
CA TYR A 297 4.81 -2.26 31.10
C TYR A 297 5.43 -1.19 30.18
N GLN A 298 5.21 0.10 30.44
CA GLN A 298 5.84 1.19 29.70
C GLN A 298 7.36 1.28 29.90
N VAL A 299 7.85 0.93 31.06
CA VAL A 299 9.30 0.88 31.34
C VAL A 299 9.96 -0.31 30.65
N GLN A 300 9.30 -1.47 30.60
CA GLN A 300 9.82 -2.66 29.93
C GLN A 300 9.89 -2.49 28.40
N THR A 301 8.85 -1.95 27.76
CA THR A 301 8.83 -1.65 26.33
C THR A 301 9.87 -0.58 25.93
N PHE A 302 10.14 0.37 26.81
CA PHE A 302 11.16 1.40 26.58
C PHE A 302 12.58 0.84 26.62
N GLU A 303 12.91 -0.02 27.59
CA GLU A 303 14.24 -0.64 27.68
C GLU A 303 14.48 -1.67 26.56
N GLU A 304 13.43 -2.35 26.08
CA GLU A 304 13.50 -3.20 24.88
C GLU A 304 13.72 -2.39 23.60
N ALA A 305 12.98 -1.31 23.39
CA ALA A 305 13.17 -0.41 22.24
C ALA A 305 14.59 0.21 22.23
N LYS A 306 15.12 0.55 23.40
CA LYS A 306 16.49 1.04 23.55
C LYS A 306 17.54 -0.02 23.19
N LYS A 307 17.34 -1.28 23.58
CA LYS A 307 18.22 -2.39 23.19
C LYS A 307 18.22 -2.61 21.69
N GLN A 308 17.03 -2.64 21.04
CA GLN A 308 16.91 -2.79 19.60
C GLN A 308 17.58 -1.65 18.84
N PHE A 309 17.42 -0.40 19.30
CA PHE A 309 18.10 0.75 18.70
C PHE A 309 19.64 0.68 18.78
N ILE A 310 20.17 0.22 19.91
CA ILE A 310 21.63 0.04 20.06
C ILE A 310 22.15 -1.03 19.11
N VAL A 311 21.46 -2.16 18.98
CA VAL A 311 21.83 -3.24 18.06
C VAL A 311 21.78 -2.76 16.61
N ALA A 312 20.72 -2.05 16.20
CA ALA A 312 20.60 -1.48 14.86
C ALA A 312 21.72 -0.46 14.55
N ALA A 313 22.06 0.41 15.53
CA ALA A 313 23.14 1.38 15.36
C ALA A 313 24.52 0.72 15.25
N GLU A 314 24.77 -0.36 15.98
CA GLU A 314 26.02 -1.15 15.88
C GLU A 314 26.09 -1.90 14.54
N LEU A 315 24.98 -2.44 14.05
CA LEU A 315 24.88 -3.07 12.74
C LEU A 315 25.19 -2.06 11.61
N MET A 316 24.58 -0.88 11.65
CA MET A 316 24.86 0.18 10.67
C MET A 316 26.33 0.63 10.68
N LEU A 317 26.97 0.68 11.85
CA LEU A 317 28.39 1.00 11.97
C LEU A 317 29.30 -0.11 11.42
N SER A 318 28.86 -1.36 11.42
CA SER A 318 29.61 -2.50 10.87
C SER A 318 29.61 -2.51 9.32
N PHE A 319 28.56 -1.96 8.68
CA PHE A 319 28.45 -1.84 7.23
C PHE A 319 29.11 -0.57 6.65
N CYS A 320 29.58 0.36 7.48
CA CYS A 320 30.33 1.52 6.98
C CYS A 320 31.72 1.07 6.52
N PRO A 321 32.08 1.15 5.22
CA PRO A 321 33.42 0.88 4.76
C PRO A 321 34.42 1.84 5.43
N ASP A 322 35.66 1.36 5.68
CA ASP A 322 36.72 2.14 6.32
C ASP A 322 37.25 3.26 5.40
N ASN A 323 36.37 4.16 5.03
CA ASN A 323 36.73 5.34 4.26
C ASN A 323 37.24 6.42 5.23
N LYS A 324 38.53 6.81 5.11
CA LYS A 324 39.31 7.70 5.99
C LYS A 324 38.67 9.10 6.28
N ARG A 325 37.47 9.39 5.80
CA ARG A 325 36.76 10.67 6.01
C ARG A 325 35.63 10.66 7.04
N VAL A 326 35.25 9.50 7.57
CA VAL A 326 34.15 9.39 8.53
C VAL A 326 34.70 8.91 9.87
N ASN A 327 34.75 9.81 10.85
CA ASN A 327 35.19 9.47 12.20
C ASN A 327 34.08 8.69 12.93
N LYS A 328 34.22 7.36 13.01
CA LYS A 328 33.28 6.44 13.71
C LYS A 328 32.99 6.91 15.15
N GLY A 329 33.94 7.56 15.81
CA GLY A 329 33.77 8.13 17.15
C GLY A 329 32.76 9.29 17.19
N SER A 330 32.77 10.14 16.16
CA SER A 330 31.83 11.26 16.06
C SER A 330 30.39 10.80 15.80
N ILE A 331 30.21 9.75 14.99
CA ILE A 331 28.88 9.15 14.73
C ILE A 331 28.33 8.47 16.00
N ARG A 332 29.16 7.71 16.72
CA ARG A 332 28.76 7.11 18.01
C ARG A 332 28.34 8.17 19.02
N LYS A 333 29.09 9.24 19.12
CA LYS A 333 28.78 10.35 20.02
C LYS A 333 27.47 11.04 19.64
N TRP A 334 27.27 11.33 18.36
CA TRP A 334 26.02 11.95 17.87
C TRP A 334 24.78 11.06 18.11
N LEU A 335 24.87 9.75 17.84
CA LEU A 335 23.81 8.78 18.12
C LEU A 335 23.48 8.72 19.63
N PHE A 336 24.51 8.71 20.49
CA PHE A 336 24.33 8.69 21.94
C PHE A 336 23.70 9.97 22.50
N ASP A 337 24.11 11.12 21.98
CA ASP A 337 23.59 12.45 22.36
C ASP A 337 22.12 12.60 21.90
N SER A 338 21.76 12.14 20.68
CA SER A 338 20.39 12.13 20.17
C SER A 338 19.47 11.21 20.99
N LEU A 339 19.94 10.02 21.35
CA LEU A 339 19.19 9.10 22.20
C LEU A 339 18.96 9.72 23.59
N THR A 340 19.98 10.35 24.16
CA THR A 340 19.89 10.97 25.48
C THR A 340 18.92 12.16 25.48
N GLN A 341 18.87 12.95 24.43
CA GLN A 341 17.90 14.05 24.27
C GLN A 341 16.47 13.54 24.13
N THR A 342 16.28 12.46 23.39
CA THR A 342 14.97 11.82 23.22
C THR A 342 14.46 11.26 24.55
N ILE A 343 15.33 10.60 25.31
CA ILE A 343 15.02 10.09 26.66
C ILE A 343 14.63 11.23 27.61
N LYS A 344 15.35 12.36 27.57
CA LYS A 344 15.04 13.53 28.42
C LYS A 344 13.69 14.17 28.06
N LYS A 345 13.28 14.16 26.79
CA LYS A 345 11.96 14.65 26.34
C LYS A 345 10.83 13.72 26.82
N PHE A 346 11.05 12.41 26.81
CA PHE A 346 10.07 11.43 27.29
C PHE A 346 9.88 11.47 28.84
N LYS A 347 10.92 11.76 29.60
CA LYS A 347 10.82 11.87 31.07
C LYS A 347 10.17 13.18 31.57
N ARG A 348 9.90 14.14 30.67
CA ARG A 348 9.24 15.41 31.00
C ARG A 348 7.74 15.47 30.62
N LYS A 349 7.22 14.39 30.05
CA LYS A 349 5.78 14.15 29.83
C LYS A 349 5.27 13.08 30.81
#